data_b7a96ef997e62d2059eebf65a43b5d22
#
_entry.id   b7a96ef997e62d2059eebf65a43b5d22
#
_cell.length_a   1.000
_cell.length_b   1.000
_cell.length_c   1.000
_cell.angle_alpha   90.00
_cell.angle_beta   90.00
_cell.angle_gamma   90.00
#
_symmetry.space_group_name_H-M   'P 1'
#
loop_
_entity.id
_entity.type
_entity.pdbx_description
1 polymer ?
#
loop_
_entity_poly.entity_id
_entity_poly.type
_entity_poly.pdbx_seq_one_letter_code
_entity_poly.pdbx_strand_id
1 'polypeptide(L)'
;TPLGLHDDVHWRIHMITRNILIIDDNDAIHDDFTRILAPTPTSSSSADLDALRSELFEDSQGDGDADTERSYVAPARERAQFTLTHARQGQHALQLVEASLRDDNPFSVAFVDMRMPPGWDGHHTVQELWKVDPRIQVVFCSAYSDTAYEELLDGLPFTESFIIIKKPFDAIEVMQAAHSLSAKWASDRAVEQERLDLAATVKARTKELESALVNLAKETAEREKMEAEL
;
A
#
# COMPACT_ATOMS: atom_id res chain seq x y z
N THR A 1 19.15 30.63 7.79
CA THR A 1 19.32 29.44 6.93
C THR A 1 18.24 28.44 7.29
N PRO A 2 17.25 28.21 6.43
CA PRO A 2 16.22 27.19 6.66
C PRO A 2 16.62 25.92 5.89
N LEU A 3 17.25 25.00 6.58
CA LEU A 3 17.54 23.65 6.09
C LEU A 3 16.97 22.69 7.15
N GLY A 4 15.83 22.11 6.89
CA GLY A 4 15.25 21.15 7.82
C GLY A 4 13.90 20.55 7.43
N LEU A 5 13.34 20.84 6.23
CA LEU A 5 12.01 20.39 5.84
C LEU A 5 12.01 19.35 4.71
N HIS A 6 13.18 18.92 4.21
CA HIS A 6 13.24 17.97 3.09
C HIS A 6 13.51 16.52 3.49
N ASP A 7 14.00 16.27 4.71
CA ASP A 7 14.32 14.90 5.15
C ASP A 7 13.11 14.16 5.76
N ASP A 8 12.10 14.90 6.24
CA ASP A 8 10.93 14.28 6.91
C ASP A 8 9.91 13.65 5.96
N VAL A 9 9.95 13.97 4.67
CA VAL A 9 9.01 13.40 3.67
C VAL A 9 9.51 12.06 3.13
N HIS A 10 10.82 11.86 3.07
CA HIS A 10 11.42 10.67 2.43
C HIS A 10 11.25 9.39 3.26
N TRP A 11 11.24 9.47 4.58
CA TRP A 11 11.03 8.30 5.44
C TRP A 11 9.53 7.90 5.58
N ARG A 12 8.61 8.85 5.44
CA ARG A 12 7.15 8.56 5.47
C ARG A 12 6.68 7.73 4.28
N ILE A 13 7.36 7.83 3.14
CA ILE A 13 7.06 7.01 1.95
C ILE A 13 7.45 5.53 2.17
N HIS A 14 8.29 5.22 3.16
CA HIS A 14 8.75 3.86 3.44
C HIS A 14 7.83 3.04 4.36
N MET A 15 6.78 3.61 4.94
CA MET A 15 5.75 2.83 5.63
C MET A 15 4.62 2.45 4.67
N ILE A 16 4.97 1.78 3.58
CA ILE A 16 3.97 1.07 2.79
C ILE A 16 3.44 -0.03 3.69
N THR A 17 2.21 0.13 4.15
CA THR A 17 1.50 -0.97 4.82
C THR A 17 1.42 -2.12 3.85
N ARG A 18 2.10 -3.21 4.19
CA ARG A 18 2.22 -4.41 3.35
C ARG A 18 1.34 -5.53 3.88
N ASN A 19 0.24 -5.15 4.52
CA ASN A 19 -0.72 -6.10 5.03
C ASN A 19 -1.61 -6.58 3.89
N ILE A 20 -1.59 -7.87 3.67
CA ILE A 20 -2.38 -8.55 2.64
C ILE A 20 -3.35 -9.52 3.31
N LEU A 21 -4.60 -9.48 2.89
CA LEU A 21 -5.65 -10.41 3.31
C LEU A 21 -5.85 -11.47 2.23
N ILE A 22 -5.79 -12.74 2.60
CA ILE A 22 -6.07 -13.88 1.73
C ILE A 22 -7.39 -14.49 2.14
N ILE A 23 -8.34 -14.58 1.21
CA ILE A 23 -9.70 -15.05 1.46
C ILE A 23 -9.99 -16.21 0.49
N ASP A 24 -9.92 -17.42 1.02
CA ASP A 24 -10.11 -18.65 0.24
C ASP A 24 -10.54 -19.77 1.21
N ASP A 25 -11.42 -20.66 0.81
CA ASP A 25 -11.87 -21.77 1.67
C ASP A 25 -10.91 -22.98 1.63
N ASN A 26 -9.91 -22.95 0.74
CA ASN A 26 -8.95 -24.00 0.54
C ASN A 26 -7.60 -23.71 1.22
N ASP A 27 -7.24 -24.51 2.22
CA ASP A 27 -5.98 -24.38 2.96
C ASP A 27 -4.72 -24.46 2.08
N ALA A 28 -4.75 -25.25 1.00
CA ALA A 28 -3.61 -25.35 0.09
C ALA A 28 -3.29 -24.00 -0.60
N ILE A 29 -4.30 -23.21 -0.87
CA ILE A 29 -4.14 -21.87 -1.46
C ILE A 29 -3.46 -20.93 -0.45
N HIS A 30 -3.83 -20.99 0.83
CA HIS A 30 -3.17 -20.22 1.88
C HIS A 30 -1.67 -20.56 2.00
N ASP A 31 -1.33 -21.85 1.89
CA ASP A 31 0.06 -22.31 1.90
C ASP A 31 0.83 -21.80 0.68
N ASP A 32 0.20 -21.80 -0.50
CA ASP A 32 0.80 -21.27 -1.73
C ASP A 32 1.07 -19.77 -1.63
N PHE A 33 0.10 -18.98 -1.18
CA PHE A 33 0.30 -17.55 -0.94
C PHE A 33 1.40 -17.28 0.10
N THR A 34 1.44 -18.06 1.17
CA THR A 34 2.49 -17.93 2.18
C THR A 34 3.86 -18.22 1.58
N ARG A 35 3.98 -19.23 0.75
CA ARG A 35 5.25 -19.59 0.07
C ARG A 35 5.69 -18.52 -0.93
N ILE A 36 4.74 -17.88 -1.63
CA ILE A 36 5.03 -16.87 -2.64
C ILE A 36 5.36 -15.51 -2.01
N LEU A 37 4.58 -15.06 -1.03
CA LEU A 37 4.62 -13.69 -0.52
C LEU A 37 5.33 -13.53 0.83
N ALA A 38 5.41 -14.58 1.66
CA ALA A 38 6.11 -14.50 2.93
C ALA A 38 7.63 -14.40 2.71
N PRO A 39 8.34 -13.72 3.61
CA PRO A 39 9.78 -13.65 3.54
C PRO A 39 10.38 -15.06 3.65
N THR A 40 11.08 -15.50 2.62
CA THR A 40 11.90 -16.70 2.75
C THR A 40 12.95 -16.41 3.83
N PRO A 41 13.01 -17.17 4.92
CA PRO A 41 14.08 -17.00 5.86
C PRO A 41 15.40 -17.23 5.10
N THR A 42 16.18 -16.17 4.94
CA THR A 42 17.53 -16.24 4.40
C THR A 42 18.42 -16.94 5.44
N SER A 43 18.16 -18.22 5.67
CA SER A 43 19.09 -19.09 6.38
C SER A 43 19.81 -19.90 5.30
N SER A 44 21.05 -19.63 5.09
CA SER A 44 22.11 -20.38 4.40
C SER A 44 22.58 -19.92 3.00
N SER A 45 21.93 -19.04 2.27
CA SER A 45 22.38 -18.78 0.89
C SER A 45 23.37 -17.62 0.73
N SER A 46 23.48 -16.68 1.67
CA SER A 46 24.49 -15.61 1.56
C SER A 46 25.88 -16.12 1.91
N ALA A 47 26.01 -16.91 2.97
CA ALA A 47 27.28 -17.50 3.36
C ALA A 47 27.77 -18.54 2.34
N ASP A 48 26.85 -19.36 1.79
CA ASP A 48 27.19 -20.34 0.77
C ASP A 48 27.50 -19.69 -0.61
N LEU A 49 26.82 -18.59 -0.96
CA LEU A 49 27.12 -17.81 -2.15
C LEU A 49 28.41 -17.00 -2.00
N ASP A 50 28.72 -16.47 -0.84
CA ASP A 50 29.98 -15.79 -0.55
C ASP A 50 31.12 -16.79 -0.50
N ALA A 51 30.93 -18.00 0.02
CA ALA A 51 31.91 -19.10 -0.02
C ALA A 51 32.18 -19.57 -1.46
N LEU A 52 31.12 -19.79 -2.26
CA LEU A 52 31.24 -20.15 -3.67
C LEU A 52 31.90 -19.05 -4.50
N ARG A 53 31.65 -17.78 -4.16
CA ARG A 53 32.26 -16.63 -4.82
C ARG A 53 33.73 -16.51 -4.47
N SER A 54 34.12 -16.75 -3.20
CA SER A 54 35.51 -16.82 -2.80
C SER A 54 36.25 -17.95 -3.52
N GLU A 55 35.66 -19.14 -3.61
CA GLU A 55 36.23 -20.28 -4.30
C GLU A 55 36.40 -20.07 -5.81
N LEU A 56 35.47 -19.34 -6.46
CA LEU A 56 35.51 -19.06 -7.89
C LEU A 56 36.44 -17.90 -8.29
N PHE A 57 36.79 -17.01 -7.36
CA PHE A 57 37.57 -15.81 -7.65
C PHE A 57 38.95 -15.77 -6.97
N GLU A 58 39.34 -16.77 -6.17
CA GLU A 58 40.70 -16.87 -5.61
C GLU A 58 41.79 -17.33 -6.61
N ASP A 59 41.43 -17.78 -7.81
CA ASP A 59 42.39 -18.33 -8.79
C ASP A 59 42.76 -17.35 -9.91
N SER A 60 42.57 -16.04 -9.75
CA SER A 60 42.96 -15.04 -10.72
C SER A 60 43.96 -14.01 -10.11
N GLN A 61 45.13 -14.49 -9.71
CA GLN A 61 46.32 -13.60 -9.63
C GLN A 61 46.90 -13.41 -11.02
N GLY A 62 46.58 -12.28 -11.64
CA GLY A 62 47.15 -11.82 -12.88
C GLY A 62 47.26 -10.30 -12.85
N ASP A 63 48.49 -9.79 -12.81
CA ASP A 63 48.89 -8.37 -12.92
C ASP A 63 48.13 -7.63 -14.02
N GLY A 64 47.55 -6.45 -13.71
CA GLY A 64 47.03 -5.56 -14.75
C GLY A 64 46.20 -4.41 -14.20
N ASP A 65 46.83 -3.24 -14.15
CA ASP A 65 46.30 -1.87 -14.15
C ASP A 65 45.04 -1.53 -13.32
N ALA A 66 45.32 -0.76 -12.27
CA ALA A 66 44.37 0.02 -11.52
C ALA A 66 43.79 1.16 -12.37
N ASP A 67 42.60 0.96 -12.94
CA ASP A 67 41.68 2.07 -13.22
C ASP A 67 40.26 1.54 -13.33
N THR A 68 39.45 1.94 -12.31
CA THR A 68 38.01 2.22 -12.38
C THR A 68 37.10 1.12 -12.93
N GLU A 69 36.96 0.01 -12.23
CA GLU A 69 35.67 -0.65 -12.19
C GLU A 69 35.02 -0.48 -10.79
N ARG A 70 34.30 0.63 -10.63
CA ARG A 70 33.27 0.71 -9.58
C ARG A 70 32.30 -0.41 -9.84
N SER A 71 32.54 -1.54 -9.16
CA SER A 71 31.57 -2.60 -9.02
C SER A 71 30.26 -1.95 -8.58
N TYR A 72 29.31 -1.83 -9.50
CA TYR A 72 27.96 -1.41 -9.21
C TYR A 72 27.33 -2.56 -8.43
N VAL A 73 27.59 -2.61 -7.14
CA VAL A 73 26.80 -3.42 -6.21
C VAL A 73 25.44 -2.77 -6.23
N ALA A 74 24.55 -3.26 -7.09
CA ALA A 74 23.15 -2.90 -7.02
C ALA A 74 22.73 -3.08 -5.56
N PRO A 75 22.17 -2.05 -4.90
CA PRO A 75 21.70 -2.20 -3.52
C PRO A 75 20.81 -3.43 -3.49
N ALA A 76 21.08 -4.33 -2.56
CA ALA A 76 20.23 -5.50 -2.33
C ALA A 76 18.80 -4.95 -2.25
N ARG A 77 18.00 -5.20 -3.30
CA ARG A 77 16.60 -4.78 -3.31
C ARG A 77 16.01 -5.45 -2.09
N GLU A 78 15.75 -4.67 -1.04
CA GLU A 78 14.94 -5.11 0.08
C GLU A 78 13.67 -5.69 -0.53
N ARG A 79 13.58 -7.01 -0.55
CA ARG A 79 12.37 -7.68 -0.98
C ARG A 79 11.30 -7.24 -0.01
N ALA A 80 10.31 -6.54 -0.54
CA ALA A 80 9.19 -6.09 0.25
C ALA A 80 8.59 -7.28 1.00
N GLN A 81 8.67 -7.24 2.32
CA GLN A 81 8.07 -8.28 3.17
C GLN A 81 6.60 -7.95 3.35
N PHE A 82 5.73 -8.89 2.97
CA PHE A 82 4.30 -8.77 3.19
C PHE A 82 3.92 -9.45 4.50
N THR A 83 3.00 -8.84 5.23
CA THR A 83 2.33 -9.47 6.38
C THR A 83 1.03 -10.08 5.85
N LEU A 84 0.89 -11.39 5.98
CA LEU A 84 -0.28 -12.10 5.49
C LEU A 84 -1.25 -12.39 6.63
N THR A 85 -2.53 -12.14 6.37
CA THR A 85 -3.64 -12.55 7.23
C THR A 85 -4.59 -13.41 6.42
N HIS A 86 -5.12 -14.46 7.02
CA HIS A 86 -5.87 -15.49 6.34
C HIS A 86 -7.31 -15.56 6.85
N ALA A 87 -8.27 -15.58 5.92
CA ALA A 87 -9.69 -15.81 6.19
C ALA A 87 -10.21 -16.92 5.28
N ARG A 88 -10.97 -17.86 5.83
CA ARG A 88 -11.58 -18.96 5.05
C ARG A 88 -12.97 -18.64 4.51
N GLN A 89 -13.54 -17.52 4.92
CA GLN A 89 -14.88 -17.11 4.52
C GLN A 89 -15.00 -15.58 4.52
N GLY A 90 -15.89 -15.04 3.69
CA GLY A 90 -16.12 -13.61 3.57
C GLY A 90 -16.51 -12.91 4.86
N GLN A 91 -17.36 -13.55 5.69
CA GLN A 91 -17.77 -12.98 6.98
C GLN A 91 -16.59 -12.83 7.95
N HIS A 92 -15.67 -13.80 7.96
CA HIS A 92 -14.46 -13.72 8.77
C HIS A 92 -13.51 -12.63 8.24
N ALA A 93 -13.39 -12.52 6.92
CA ALA A 93 -12.62 -11.46 6.29
C ALA A 93 -13.12 -10.06 6.68
N LEU A 94 -14.45 -9.86 6.69
CA LEU A 94 -15.05 -8.61 7.14
C LEU A 94 -14.67 -8.25 8.57
N GLN A 95 -14.75 -9.20 9.49
CA GLN A 95 -14.34 -8.99 10.89
C GLN A 95 -12.87 -8.60 11.03
N LEU A 96 -11.99 -9.22 10.23
CA LEU A 96 -10.57 -8.89 10.20
C LEU A 96 -10.31 -7.48 9.68
N VAL A 97 -11.03 -7.06 8.64
CA VAL A 97 -10.94 -5.68 8.10
C VAL A 97 -11.40 -4.67 9.13
N GLU A 98 -12.54 -4.90 9.79
CA GLU A 98 -13.01 -4.01 10.85
C GLU A 98 -12.01 -3.91 12.02
N ALA A 99 -11.41 -5.03 12.41
CA ALA A 99 -10.38 -5.04 13.45
C ALA A 99 -9.13 -4.26 13.01
N SER A 100 -8.65 -4.48 11.80
CA SER A 100 -7.46 -3.81 11.26
C SER A 100 -7.60 -2.29 11.19
N LEU A 101 -8.81 -1.80 10.91
CA LEU A 101 -9.10 -0.37 10.92
C LEU A 101 -9.10 0.23 12.34
N ARG A 102 -9.63 -0.52 13.33
CA ARG A 102 -9.57 -0.09 14.74
C ARG A 102 -8.14 -0.01 15.26
N ASP A 103 -7.28 -0.90 14.79
CA ASP A 103 -5.87 -1.00 15.20
C ASP A 103 -4.93 -0.07 14.36
N ASP A 104 -5.50 0.79 13.49
CA ASP A 104 -4.78 1.65 12.54
C ASP A 104 -3.75 0.88 11.67
N ASN A 105 -4.06 -0.36 11.37
CA ASN A 105 -3.22 -1.26 10.57
C ASN A 105 -4.00 -1.89 9.40
N PRO A 106 -4.54 -1.08 8.47
CA PRO A 106 -5.42 -1.52 7.40
C PRO A 106 -4.73 -2.47 6.42
N PHE A 107 -5.53 -3.26 5.72
CA PHE A 107 -5.06 -4.06 4.59
C PHE A 107 -4.91 -3.20 3.34
N SER A 108 -3.81 -3.39 2.61
CA SER A 108 -3.59 -2.74 1.32
C SER A 108 -4.23 -3.50 0.17
N VAL A 109 -4.17 -4.85 0.23
CA VAL A 109 -4.65 -5.74 -0.84
C VAL A 109 -5.41 -6.91 -0.19
N ALA A 110 -6.50 -7.32 -0.82
CA ALA A 110 -7.21 -8.56 -0.53
C ALA A 110 -7.21 -9.47 -1.77
N PHE A 111 -6.69 -10.68 -1.65
CA PHE A 111 -6.87 -11.75 -2.63
C PHE A 111 -8.12 -12.54 -2.24
N VAL A 112 -9.08 -12.64 -3.15
CA VAL A 112 -10.42 -13.15 -2.85
C VAL A 112 -10.78 -14.25 -3.84
N ASP A 113 -11.03 -15.45 -3.34
CA ASP A 113 -11.58 -16.51 -4.17
C ASP A 113 -13.02 -16.18 -4.56
N MET A 114 -13.36 -16.50 -5.81
CA MET A 114 -14.70 -16.28 -6.33
C MET A 114 -15.74 -17.23 -5.72
N ARG A 115 -15.34 -18.45 -5.32
CA ARG A 115 -16.26 -19.49 -4.84
C ARG A 115 -15.83 -20.05 -3.50
N MET A 116 -16.55 -19.69 -2.45
CA MET A 116 -16.27 -20.12 -1.09
C MET A 116 -17.51 -20.72 -0.40
N PRO A 117 -18.04 -21.86 -0.91
CA PRO A 117 -19.19 -22.50 -0.26
C PRO A 117 -18.83 -22.99 1.15
N PRO A 118 -19.79 -23.01 2.11
CA PRO A 118 -21.19 -22.62 1.99
C PRO A 118 -21.47 -21.12 2.28
N GLY A 119 -20.44 -20.29 2.41
CA GLY A 119 -20.56 -18.87 2.80
C GLY A 119 -20.85 -17.91 1.65
N TRP A 120 -20.35 -16.69 1.81
CA TRP A 120 -20.43 -15.67 0.78
C TRP A 120 -19.48 -16.01 -0.39
N ASP A 121 -19.92 -15.69 -1.60
CA ASP A 121 -19.01 -15.70 -2.75
C ASP A 121 -18.04 -14.51 -2.72
N GLY A 122 -17.06 -14.52 -3.63
CA GLY A 122 -16.05 -13.46 -3.70
C GLY A 122 -16.64 -12.10 -4.02
N HIS A 123 -17.61 -12.04 -4.92
CA HIS A 123 -18.24 -10.79 -5.32
C HIS A 123 -18.99 -10.14 -4.14
N HIS A 124 -19.84 -10.87 -3.45
CA HIS A 124 -20.54 -10.38 -2.26
C HIS A 124 -19.58 -10.00 -1.14
N THR A 125 -18.53 -10.80 -0.94
CA THR A 125 -17.48 -10.50 0.04
C THR A 125 -16.85 -9.13 -0.23
N VAL A 126 -16.44 -8.84 -1.45
CA VAL A 126 -15.82 -7.57 -1.82
C VAL A 126 -16.78 -6.40 -1.66
N GLN A 127 -18.05 -6.57 -2.01
CA GLN A 127 -19.05 -5.53 -1.77
C GLN A 127 -19.15 -5.15 -0.29
N GLU A 128 -19.14 -6.13 0.61
CA GLU A 128 -19.20 -5.87 2.06
C GLU A 128 -17.87 -5.26 2.57
N LEU A 129 -16.70 -5.73 2.09
CA LEU A 129 -15.43 -5.15 2.45
C LEU A 129 -15.33 -3.67 2.06
N TRP A 130 -15.76 -3.30 0.85
CA TRP A 130 -15.70 -1.92 0.37
C TRP A 130 -16.71 -0.97 1.03
N LYS A 131 -17.76 -1.47 1.67
CA LYS A 131 -18.61 -0.64 2.54
C LYS A 131 -17.87 -0.19 3.81
N VAL A 132 -16.91 -0.98 4.27
CA VAL A 132 -16.12 -0.71 5.49
C VAL A 132 -14.82 0.00 5.16
N ASP A 133 -14.06 -0.48 4.18
CA ASP A 133 -12.84 0.18 3.69
C ASP A 133 -12.80 0.20 2.15
N PRO A 134 -13.26 1.29 1.51
CA PRO A 134 -13.28 1.42 0.06
C PRO A 134 -11.87 1.53 -0.57
N ARG A 135 -10.82 1.63 0.25
CA ARG A 135 -9.44 1.80 -0.22
C ARG A 135 -8.73 0.48 -0.50
N ILE A 136 -9.24 -0.65 0.03
CA ILE A 136 -8.64 -1.96 -0.19
C ILE A 136 -8.61 -2.26 -1.69
N GLN A 137 -7.42 -2.58 -2.20
CA GLN A 137 -7.26 -3.07 -3.56
C GLN A 137 -7.60 -4.57 -3.58
N VAL A 138 -8.29 -5.03 -4.61
CA VAL A 138 -8.80 -6.41 -4.66
C VAL A 138 -8.17 -7.18 -5.80
N VAL A 139 -7.84 -8.44 -5.55
CA VAL A 139 -7.46 -9.42 -6.58
C VAL A 139 -8.46 -10.57 -6.52
N PHE A 140 -9.33 -10.66 -7.51
CA PHE A 140 -10.21 -11.82 -7.65
C PHE A 140 -9.42 -13.01 -8.19
N CYS A 141 -9.46 -14.12 -7.47
CA CYS A 141 -8.88 -15.39 -7.86
C CYS A 141 -9.99 -16.26 -8.45
N SER A 142 -9.98 -16.46 -9.78
CA SER A 142 -11.08 -17.11 -10.50
C SER A 142 -10.64 -18.43 -11.12
N ALA A 143 -11.49 -19.46 -11.09
CA ALA A 143 -11.30 -20.66 -11.87
C ALA A 143 -11.70 -20.40 -13.34
N TYR A 144 -11.20 -21.22 -14.26
CA TYR A 144 -11.35 -21.02 -15.72
C TYR A 144 -12.80 -20.96 -16.22
N SER A 145 -13.77 -21.41 -15.41
CA SER A 145 -15.19 -21.48 -15.74
C SER A 145 -16.06 -20.42 -15.06
N ASP A 146 -15.44 -19.53 -14.32
CA ASP A 146 -16.20 -18.56 -13.56
C ASP A 146 -16.60 -17.36 -14.43
N THR A 147 -17.67 -16.77 -14.08
CA THR A 147 -18.45 -15.64 -14.58
C THR A 147 -17.74 -14.72 -15.59
N ALA A 148 -18.47 -14.25 -16.59
CA ALA A 148 -17.99 -13.24 -17.52
C ALA A 148 -17.55 -11.97 -16.77
N TYR A 149 -16.51 -11.31 -17.23
CA TYR A 149 -15.99 -10.05 -16.64
C TYR A 149 -17.10 -9.01 -16.43
N GLU A 150 -18.07 -8.97 -17.32
CA GLU A 150 -19.21 -8.07 -17.26
C GLU A 150 -20.13 -8.31 -16.06
N GLU A 151 -20.31 -9.59 -15.66
CA GLU A 151 -21.09 -9.95 -14.48
C GLU A 151 -20.36 -9.60 -13.17
N LEU A 152 -19.02 -9.60 -13.18
CA LEU A 152 -18.21 -9.13 -12.05
C LEU A 152 -18.29 -7.62 -11.85
N LEU A 153 -18.44 -6.85 -12.94
CA LEU A 153 -18.59 -5.40 -12.87
C LEU A 153 -19.94 -4.98 -12.31
N ASP A 154 -20.96 -5.84 -12.41
CA ASP A 154 -22.32 -5.50 -11.99
C ASP A 154 -22.37 -5.34 -10.47
N GLY A 155 -22.68 -4.11 -10.04
CA GLY A 155 -22.81 -3.76 -8.62
C GLY A 155 -21.50 -3.51 -7.86
N LEU A 156 -20.33 -3.48 -8.52
CA LEU A 156 -19.08 -3.06 -7.89
C LEU A 156 -18.84 -1.55 -8.08
N PRO A 157 -18.67 -0.78 -6.99
CA PRO A 157 -18.55 0.68 -7.07
C PRO A 157 -17.17 1.17 -7.53
N PHE A 158 -16.10 0.35 -7.43
CA PHE A 158 -14.72 0.73 -7.64
C PHE A 158 -14.01 -0.17 -8.64
N THR A 159 -14.34 -0.03 -9.93
CA THR A 159 -13.80 -0.88 -11.00
C THR A 159 -12.31 -0.71 -11.25
N GLU A 160 -11.73 0.42 -10.85
CA GLU A 160 -10.28 0.69 -10.92
C GLU A 160 -9.48 0.10 -9.75
N SER A 161 -10.17 -0.44 -8.73
CA SER A 161 -9.56 -0.95 -7.51
C SER A 161 -9.46 -2.47 -7.45
N PHE A 162 -9.72 -3.16 -8.57
CA PHE A 162 -9.53 -4.59 -8.64
C PHE A 162 -8.85 -5.06 -9.92
N ILE A 163 -8.25 -6.23 -9.84
CA ILE A 163 -7.78 -7.04 -10.96
C ILE A 163 -8.26 -8.49 -10.80
N ILE A 164 -8.17 -9.27 -11.87
CA ILE A 164 -8.53 -10.69 -11.86
C ILE A 164 -7.30 -11.50 -12.22
N ILE A 165 -6.99 -12.52 -11.43
CA ILE A 165 -6.02 -13.56 -11.76
C ILE A 165 -6.72 -14.91 -11.88
N LYS A 166 -6.26 -15.75 -12.80
CA LYS A 166 -6.87 -17.07 -13.05
C LYS A 166 -6.12 -18.16 -12.29
N LYS A 167 -6.87 -19.09 -11.69
CA LYS A 167 -6.31 -20.33 -11.12
C LYS A 167 -6.11 -21.38 -12.24
N PRO A 168 -4.99 -22.12 -12.26
CA PRO A 168 -3.82 -21.98 -11.38
C PRO A 168 -3.01 -20.72 -11.73
N PHE A 169 -2.61 -19.97 -10.73
CA PHE A 169 -1.84 -18.73 -10.93
C PHE A 169 -0.33 -18.97 -10.85
N ASP A 170 0.42 -18.15 -11.57
CA ASP A 170 1.88 -18.11 -11.48
C ASP A 170 2.33 -17.29 -10.27
N ALA A 171 3.41 -17.73 -9.61
CA ALA A 171 4.00 -17.00 -8.49
C ALA A 171 4.40 -15.55 -8.85
N ILE A 172 4.82 -15.33 -10.11
CA ILE A 172 5.19 -13.99 -10.59
C ILE A 172 3.97 -13.09 -10.71
N GLU A 173 2.83 -13.61 -11.18
CA GLU A 173 1.57 -12.85 -11.27
C GLU A 173 1.09 -12.40 -9.90
N VAL A 174 1.07 -13.32 -8.92
CA VAL A 174 0.70 -13.02 -7.54
C VAL A 174 1.61 -11.96 -6.93
N MET A 175 2.93 -12.11 -7.11
CA MET A 175 3.91 -11.17 -6.58
C MET A 175 3.79 -9.79 -7.22
N GLN A 176 3.61 -9.71 -8.54
CA GLN A 176 3.41 -8.45 -9.25
C GLN A 176 2.12 -7.76 -8.83
N ALA A 177 1.02 -8.51 -8.69
CA ALA A 177 -0.25 -7.99 -8.21
C ALA A 177 -0.10 -7.41 -6.80
N ALA A 178 0.49 -8.16 -5.86
CA ALA A 178 0.73 -7.72 -4.50
C ALA A 178 1.55 -6.43 -4.44
N HIS A 179 2.67 -6.36 -5.17
CA HIS A 179 3.53 -5.17 -5.19
C HIS A 179 2.84 -3.96 -5.82
N SER A 180 2.24 -4.13 -7.00
CA SER A 180 1.65 -3.03 -7.76
C SER A 180 0.45 -2.44 -7.03
N LEU A 181 -0.43 -3.30 -6.50
CA LEU A 181 -1.63 -2.84 -5.81
C LEU A 181 -1.32 -2.26 -4.43
N SER A 182 -0.34 -2.80 -3.69
CA SER A 182 0.11 -2.18 -2.44
C SER A 182 0.75 -0.81 -2.68
N ALA A 183 1.51 -0.65 -3.77
CA ALA A 183 2.07 0.64 -4.14
C ALA A 183 0.99 1.64 -4.54
N LYS A 184 -0.02 1.21 -5.33
CA LYS A 184 -1.19 2.04 -5.67
C LYS A 184 -1.92 2.49 -4.41
N TRP A 185 -2.25 1.55 -3.51
CA TRP A 185 -2.91 1.86 -2.24
C TRP A 185 -2.16 2.90 -1.42
N ALA A 186 -0.82 2.74 -1.31
CA ALA A 186 0.01 3.69 -0.56
C ALA A 186 0.02 5.09 -1.21
N SER A 187 0.09 5.15 -2.54
CA SER A 187 0.03 6.40 -3.30
C SER A 187 -1.31 7.11 -3.13
N ASP A 188 -2.43 6.39 -3.27
CA ASP A 188 -3.77 6.94 -3.12
C ASP A 188 -3.99 7.50 -1.70
N ARG A 189 -3.48 6.78 -0.69
CA ARG A 189 -3.54 7.23 0.72
C ARG A 189 -2.70 8.46 0.99
N ALA A 190 -1.51 8.55 0.40
CA ALA A 190 -0.64 9.72 0.53
C ALA A 190 -1.29 10.98 -0.06
N VAL A 191 -1.87 10.86 -1.25
CA VAL A 191 -2.59 11.96 -1.93
C VAL A 191 -3.80 12.41 -1.09
N GLU A 192 -4.58 11.49 -0.56
CA GLU A 192 -5.74 11.84 0.27
C GLU A 192 -5.32 12.53 1.57
N GLN A 193 -4.25 12.06 2.21
CA GLN A 193 -3.71 12.70 3.41
C GLN A 193 -3.24 14.13 3.12
N GLU A 194 -2.47 14.32 2.04
CA GLU A 194 -2.02 15.65 1.62
C GLU A 194 -3.20 16.60 1.34
N ARG A 195 -4.25 16.09 0.69
CA ARG A 195 -5.47 16.85 0.44
C ARG A 195 -6.16 17.31 1.73
N LEU A 196 -6.24 16.43 2.73
CA LEU A 196 -6.82 16.73 4.03
C LEU A 196 -5.99 17.77 4.79
N ASP A 197 -4.66 17.63 4.80
CA ASP A 197 -3.75 18.56 5.46
C ASP A 197 -3.79 19.95 4.81
N LEU A 198 -3.84 19.99 3.48
CA LEU A 198 -4.01 21.24 2.73
C LEU A 198 -5.34 21.92 3.04
N ALA A 199 -6.44 21.17 3.06
CA ALA A 199 -7.77 21.69 3.39
C ALA A 199 -7.81 22.26 4.82
N ALA A 200 -7.18 21.60 5.79
CA ALA A 200 -7.06 22.08 7.17
C ALA A 200 -6.24 23.37 7.23
N THR A 201 -5.13 23.44 6.48
CA THR A 201 -4.27 24.63 6.42
C THR A 201 -5.00 25.81 5.80
N VAL A 202 -5.71 25.61 4.68
CA VAL A 202 -6.53 26.66 4.03
C VAL A 202 -7.59 27.18 5.00
N LYS A 203 -8.31 26.29 5.68
CA LYS A 203 -9.33 26.67 6.66
C LYS A 203 -8.76 27.52 7.81
N ALA A 204 -7.59 27.13 8.34
CA ALA A 204 -6.90 27.88 9.40
C ALA A 204 -6.50 29.29 8.93
N ARG A 205 -5.89 29.38 7.75
CA ARG A 205 -5.47 30.65 7.16
C ARG A 205 -6.65 31.57 6.83
N THR A 206 -7.74 31.03 6.32
CA THR A 206 -8.96 31.82 6.06
C THR A 206 -9.49 32.45 7.35
N LYS A 207 -9.54 31.68 8.45
CA LYS A 207 -9.98 32.19 9.74
C LYS A 207 -9.04 33.27 10.31
N GLU A 208 -7.72 33.11 10.15
CA GLU A 208 -6.75 34.13 10.55
C GLU A 208 -6.95 35.43 9.79
N LEU A 209 -7.12 35.35 8.46
CA LEU A 209 -7.37 36.51 7.60
C LEU A 209 -8.69 37.21 7.93
N GLU A 210 -9.76 36.46 8.14
CA GLU A 210 -11.04 37.04 8.58
C GLU A 210 -10.92 37.81 9.88
N SER A 211 -10.20 37.26 10.88
CA SER A 211 -9.95 37.91 12.16
C SER A 211 -9.10 39.17 11.98
N ALA A 212 -8.07 39.13 11.14
CA ALA A 212 -7.23 40.28 10.84
C ALA A 212 -8.01 41.42 10.15
N LEU A 213 -8.90 41.06 9.19
CA LEU A 213 -9.76 42.04 8.52
C LEU A 213 -10.73 42.71 9.48
N VAL A 214 -11.33 41.97 10.39
CA VAL A 214 -12.23 42.54 11.42
C VAL A 214 -11.46 43.51 12.32
N ASN A 215 -10.26 43.15 12.77
CA ASN A 215 -9.43 44.01 13.58
C ASN A 215 -9.01 45.31 12.86
N LEU A 216 -8.61 45.19 11.59
CA LEU A 216 -8.23 46.32 10.76
C LEU A 216 -9.43 47.27 10.52
N ALA A 217 -10.61 46.71 10.23
CA ALA A 217 -11.82 47.52 10.07
C ALA A 217 -12.19 48.29 11.34
N LYS A 218 -11.98 47.68 12.49
CA LYS A 218 -12.19 48.38 13.79
C LYS A 218 -11.18 49.51 14.00
N GLU A 219 -9.91 49.25 13.72
CA GLU A 219 -8.86 50.28 13.87
C GLU A 219 -9.05 51.46 12.91
N THR A 220 -9.47 51.20 11.66
CA THR A 220 -9.78 52.28 10.71
C THR A 220 -10.96 53.10 11.14
N ALA A 221 -12.04 52.51 11.66
CA ALA A 221 -13.19 53.21 12.16
C ALA A 221 -12.89 54.08 13.42
N GLU A 222 -12.00 53.60 14.29
CA GLU A 222 -11.52 54.36 15.46
C GLU A 222 -10.67 55.57 15.04
N ARG A 223 -9.80 55.43 14.00
CA ARG A 223 -9.02 56.54 13.44
C ARG A 223 -9.89 57.60 12.80
N GLU A 224 -10.85 57.22 11.96
CA GLU A 224 -11.80 58.15 11.33
C GLU A 224 -12.61 58.97 12.37
N LYS A 225 -12.99 58.33 13.48
CA LYS A 225 -13.66 59.03 14.59
C LYS A 225 -12.76 60.08 15.25
N MET A 226 -11.51 59.74 15.52
CA MET A 226 -10.57 60.69 16.15
C MET A 226 -10.23 61.86 15.22
N GLU A 227 -10.16 61.66 13.91
CA GLU A 227 -9.93 62.72 12.94
C GLU A 227 -11.16 63.65 12.77
N ALA A 228 -12.36 63.16 13.01
CA ALA A 228 -13.60 63.98 12.94
C ALA A 228 -13.87 64.79 14.20
N GLU A 229 -13.19 64.48 15.33
CA GLU A 229 -13.30 65.22 16.60
C GLU A 229 -12.25 66.34 16.78
N LEU A 230 -11.32 66.49 15.84
CA LEU A 230 -10.27 67.53 15.81
C LEU A 230 -10.66 68.66 14.84
#